data_bb8f50791f2821e2ba648ec0864a58a9
#
_entry.id   bb8f50791f2821e2ba648ec0864a58a9
#
_cell.length_a   1.000
_cell.length_b   1.000
_cell.length_c   1.000
_cell.angle_alpha   90.00
_cell.angle_beta   90.00
_cell.angle_gamma   90.00
#
_symmetry.space_group_name_H-M   'P 1'
#
loop_
_entity.id
_entity.type
_entity.pdbx_description
1 polymer ?
#
loop_
_entity_poly.entity_id
_entity_poly.type
_entity_poly.pdbx_seq_one_letter_code
_entity_poly.pdbx_strand_id
1 'polypeptide(L)'
;FTQNILSTSNERDVVNLFNGFLTGPETPVRGLDGQNVKSKLQLSYHAVAGIEYDLTKHIQLNVEGYYKDFPQLVVVNRNKVSGSDPDYVVEKGKAYGVDLTLKYEVPRIYVWATYSHGYVKRNDGEQEYPTIFDRRHNANLLVTYDLDKNATWQASLRWNLGSGFPFTKTKGFYNHQTFLDGASTDFLTNNPDNIGIIYSDVRNGGRLPYYHRLDASVTKKFKFSKHTGLEINASVTNAYDRPNIFYFDRLNYKRVDQLPILPSLSAKLYF
;
A
#
# COMPACT_ATOMS: atom_id res chain seq x y z
N PHE A 1 8.70 9.25 -9.97
CA PHE A 1 7.65 10.13 -9.42
C PHE A 1 6.86 9.36 -8.37
N THR A 2 7.24 9.47 -7.12
CA THR A 2 6.40 9.06 -6.00
C THR A 2 5.74 10.30 -5.46
N GLN A 3 4.54 10.57 -5.85
CA GLN A 3 3.73 11.56 -5.17
C GLN A 3 3.37 11.01 -3.80
N ASN A 4 3.82 11.68 -2.76
CA ASN A 4 3.41 11.39 -1.41
C ASN A 4 2.06 12.02 -1.16
N ILE A 5 1.11 11.18 -1.03
CA ILE A 5 -0.26 11.54 -0.80
C ILE A 5 -0.53 11.34 0.67
N LEU A 6 -0.86 12.38 1.35
CA LEU A 6 -1.12 12.40 2.76
C LEU A 6 -2.60 12.45 3.04
N SER A 7 -3.03 11.62 3.98
CA SER A 7 -4.35 11.73 4.54
C SER A 7 -4.50 13.08 5.19
N THR A 8 -5.53 13.80 4.82
CA THR A 8 -6.05 14.89 5.61
C THR A 8 -6.53 14.38 6.95
N SER A 9 -6.53 15.24 7.94
CA SER A 9 -6.80 14.99 9.36
C SER A 9 -8.14 14.33 9.70
N ASN A 10 -8.98 14.03 8.73
CA ASN A 10 -10.24 13.36 8.96
C ASN A 10 -10.02 11.86 8.91
N GLU A 11 -9.79 11.27 10.08
CA GLU A 11 -10.15 9.94 10.56
C GLU A 11 -10.06 8.71 9.65
N ARG A 12 -9.93 8.91 8.36
CA ARG A 12 -9.73 7.87 7.37
C ARG A 12 -8.31 8.02 6.86
N ASP A 13 -7.51 6.98 6.99
CA ASP A 13 -6.20 6.86 6.31
C ASP A 13 -6.39 6.82 4.77
N VAL A 14 -7.27 7.67 4.28
CA VAL A 14 -7.55 7.81 2.84
C VAL A 14 -6.49 8.70 2.24
N VAL A 15 -5.71 8.10 1.41
CA VAL A 15 -4.70 8.74 0.60
C VAL A 15 -5.38 9.71 -0.36
N ASN A 16 -5.20 11.01 -0.19
CA ASN A 16 -5.72 12.00 -1.11
C ASN A 16 -4.72 12.26 -2.24
N LEU A 17 -4.98 11.63 -3.39
CA LEU A 17 -4.14 11.69 -4.60
C LEU A 17 -3.98 13.11 -5.17
N PHE A 18 -4.84 14.03 -4.79
CA PHE A 18 -4.88 15.37 -5.35
C PHE A 18 -4.07 16.42 -4.58
N ASN A 19 -3.68 16.14 -3.32
CA ASN A 19 -2.93 17.11 -2.53
C ASN A 19 -1.55 17.47 -3.13
N GLY A 20 -0.94 16.57 -3.88
CA GLY A 20 0.33 16.85 -4.59
C GLY A 20 0.19 17.88 -5.72
N PHE A 21 -1.02 18.11 -6.23
CA PHE A 21 -1.31 19.10 -7.28
C PHE A 21 -1.72 20.45 -6.72
N LEU A 22 -2.05 20.53 -5.43
CA LEU A 22 -2.55 21.75 -4.80
C LEU A 22 -1.45 22.64 -4.23
N THR A 23 -0.20 22.21 -4.23
CA THR A 23 0.93 23.08 -3.89
C THR A 23 1.22 24.02 -5.05
N GLY A 24 0.48 25.12 -5.10
CA GLY A 24 0.80 26.20 -6.02
C GLY A 24 2.21 26.77 -5.77
N PRO A 25 2.79 27.49 -6.74
CA PRO A 25 4.13 28.10 -6.59
C PRO A 25 4.22 29.08 -5.42
N GLU A 26 3.11 29.64 -5.01
CA GLU A 26 2.99 30.65 -3.95
C GLU A 26 2.98 30.04 -2.53
N THR A 27 2.66 28.75 -2.36
CA THR A 27 2.52 28.14 -1.03
C THR A 27 3.87 28.01 -0.34
N PRO A 28 4.11 28.61 0.82
CA PRO A 28 5.37 28.49 1.54
C PRO A 28 5.55 27.06 2.06
N VAL A 29 6.77 26.55 1.94
CA VAL A 29 7.18 25.24 2.48
C VAL A 29 8.32 25.46 3.46
N ARG A 30 8.16 25.04 4.71
CA ARG A 30 9.17 25.16 5.75
C ARG A 30 10.15 23.98 5.71
N GLY A 31 11.43 24.30 5.63
CA GLY A 31 12.52 23.30 5.77
C GLY A 31 12.72 22.84 7.20
N LEU A 32 13.56 21.82 7.40
CA LEU A 32 13.93 21.31 8.73
C LEU A 32 14.71 22.33 9.57
N ASP A 33 15.29 23.34 8.94
CA ASP A 33 15.98 24.47 9.58
C ASP A 33 15.03 25.58 10.02
N GLY A 34 13.73 25.40 9.82
CA GLY A 34 12.69 26.40 10.12
C GLY A 34 12.57 27.54 9.12
N GLN A 35 13.40 27.56 8.06
CA GLN A 35 13.33 28.57 7.01
C GLN A 35 12.50 28.05 5.81
N ASN A 36 12.00 28.97 5.00
CA ASN A 36 11.33 28.57 3.76
C ASN A 36 12.35 28.02 2.75
N VAL A 37 12.03 26.89 2.14
CA VAL A 37 12.88 26.26 1.14
C VAL A 37 12.94 27.12 -0.14
N LYS A 38 14.13 27.21 -0.74
CA LYS A 38 14.32 27.92 -2.01
C LYS A 38 13.72 27.18 -3.19
N SER A 39 13.70 25.84 -3.15
CA SER A 39 13.14 24.98 -4.17
C SER A 39 12.17 24.00 -3.54
N LYS A 40 10.99 23.85 -4.14
CA LYS A 40 9.95 22.89 -3.73
C LYS A 40 10.06 21.56 -4.46
N LEU A 41 11.07 21.40 -5.32
CA LEU A 41 11.29 20.16 -6.04
C LEU A 41 11.69 19.05 -5.06
N GLN A 42 11.00 17.95 -5.14
CA GLN A 42 11.38 16.75 -4.42
C GLN A 42 12.61 16.13 -5.07
N LEU A 43 13.58 15.77 -4.26
CA LEU A 43 14.87 15.23 -4.70
C LEU A 43 15.00 13.80 -4.22
N SER A 44 15.51 12.92 -5.09
CA SER A 44 15.81 11.53 -4.73
C SER A 44 17.06 11.03 -5.45
N TYR A 45 17.87 10.29 -4.72
CA TYR A 45 19.02 9.55 -5.24
C TYR A 45 18.75 8.05 -5.13
N HIS A 46 19.00 7.31 -6.21
CA HIS A 46 18.77 5.88 -6.23
C HIS A 46 20.07 5.16 -6.61
N ALA A 47 20.42 4.15 -5.84
CA ALA A 47 21.46 3.19 -6.15
C ALA A 47 20.81 1.80 -6.18
N VAL A 48 21.03 1.05 -7.25
CA VAL A 48 20.50 -0.29 -7.44
C VAL A 48 21.61 -1.17 -7.99
N ALA A 49 21.75 -2.38 -7.46
CA ALA A 49 22.65 -3.39 -7.97
C ALA A 49 21.97 -4.75 -7.90
N GLY A 50 22.10 -5.53 -8.97
CA GLY A 50 21.45 -6.83 -9.06
C GLY A 50 22.26 -7.84 -9.87
N ILE A 51 21.91 -9.09 -9.67
CA ILE A 51 22.45 -10.23 -10.41
C ILE A 51 21.28 -11.07 -10.90
N GLU A 52 21.27 -11.34 -12.19
CA GLU A 52 20.38 -12.32 -12.82
C GLU A 52 21.20 -13.53 -13.22
N TYR A 53 20.74 -14.70 -12.83
CA TYR A 53 21.46 -15.94 -13.04
C TYR A 53 20.54 -17.10 -13.42
N ASP A 54 20.83 -17.73 -14.55
CA ASP A 54 20.15 -18.92 -15.00
C ASP A 54 20.77 -20.16 -14.32
N LEU A 55 20.14 -20.63 -13.21
CA LEU A 55 20.56 -21.82 -12.51
C LEU A 55 20.51 -23.06 -13.39
N THR A 56 19.50 -23.14 -14.23
CA THR A 56 19.30 -24.16 -15.25
C THR A 56 18.57 -23.55 -16.45
N LYS A 57 18.37 -24.32 -17.53
CA LYS A 57 17.55 -23.90 -18.69
C LYS A 57 16.09 -23.56 -18.33
N HIS A 58 15.66 -23.94 -17.13
CA HIS A 58 14.27 -23.84 -16.66
C HIS A 58 14.13 -22.98 -15.41
N ILE A 59 15.23 -22.60 -14.76
CA ILE A 59 15.21 -21.87 -13.49
C ILE A 59 16.06 -20.61 -13.65
N GLN A 60 15.43 -19.48 -13.50
CA GLN A 60 16.05 -18.14 -13.46
C GLN A 60 15.89 -17.55 -12.07
N LEU A 61 16.96 -17.01 -11.53
CA LEU A 61 17.02 -16.30 -10.26
C LEU A 61 17.49 -14.88 -10.52
N ASN A 62 16.77 -13.92 -9.98
CA ASN A 62 17.17 -12.51 -9.93
C ASN A 62 17.24 -12.08 -8.47
N VAL A 63 18.33 -11.40 -8.10
CA VAL A 63 18.56 -10.82 -6.78
C VAL A 63 18.95 -9.37 -6.99
N GLU A 64 18.19 -8.44 -6.45
CA GLU A 64 18.42 -7.02 -6.55
C GLU A 64 18.45 -6.36 -5.18
N GLY A 65 19.49 -5.58 -4.90
CA GLY A 65 19.60 -4.72 -3.74
C GLY A 65 19.40 -3.26 -4.14
N TYR A 66 18.67 -2.50 -3.36
CA TYR A 66 18.44 -1.09 -3.62
C TYR A 66 18.61 -0.22 -2.38
N TYR A 67 19.06 1.01 -2.63
CA TYR A 67 19.08 2.09 -1.66
C TYR A 67 18.57 3.37 -2.29
N LYS A 68 17.63 4.04 -1.65
CA LYS A 68 17.04 5.31 -2.10
C LYS A 68 17.12 6.31 -0.97
N ASP A 69 17.72 7.47 -1.26
CA ASP A 69 17.80 8.60 -0.35
C ASP A 69 16.93 9.73 -0.87
N PHE A 70 16.14 10.30 0.02
CA PHE A 70 15.22 11.40 -0.27
C PHE A 70 15.60 12.58 0.65
N PRO A 71 16.53 13.44 0.24
CA PRO A 71 16.94 14.59 1.06
C PRO A 71 15.82 15.60 1.27
N GLN A 72 14.87 15.67 0.36
CA GLN A 72 13.77 16.61 0.41
C GLN A 72 12.47 15.98 -0.09
N LEU A 73 11.52 15.81 0.82
CA LEU A 73 10.15 15.40 0.56
C LEU A 73 9.23 16.47 1.12
N VAL A 74 8.34 17.01 0.29
CA VAL A 74 7.33 17.97 0.74
C VAL A 74 6.12 17.22 1.24
N VAL A 75 5.72 17.48 2.48
CA VAL A 75 4.62 16.80 3.16
C VAL A 75 3.68 17.81 3.82
N VAL A 76 2.43 17.41 4.05
CA VAL A 76 1.49 18.24 4.81
C VAL A 76 1.97 18.39 6.25
N ASN A 77 1.93 19.62 6.76
CA ASN A 77 2.27 19.92 8.13
C ASN A 77 1.20 19.38 9.09
N ARG A 78 1.49 18.26 9.72
CA ARG A 78 0.58 17.64 10.69
C ARG A 78 0.60 18.32 12.06
N ASN A 79 1.60 19.17 12.31
CA ASN A 79 1.75 19.91 13.54
C ASN A 79 1.22 21.35 13.41
N LYS A 80 0.47 21.64 12.35
CA LYS A 80 -0.17 22.95 12.18
C LYS A 80 -1.22 23.16 13.25
N VAL A 81 -1.01 24.22 14.07
CA VAL A 81 -1.93 24.65 15.14
C VAL A 81 -2.61 25.96 14.79
N SER A 82 -1.88 26.88 14.14
CA SER A 82 -2.38 28.20 13.76
C SER A 82 -2.61 28.33 12.27
N GLY A 83 -3.52 29.19 11.85
CA GLY A 83 -3.71 29.56 10.44
C GLY A 83 -2.46 30.17 9.80
N SER A 84 -1.57 30.75 10.60
CA SER A 84 -0.27 31.31 10.16
C SER A 84 0.82 30.26 9.95
N ASP A 85 0.63 29.04 10.48
CA ASP A 85 1.60 27.96 10.26
C ASP A 85 1.58 27.49 8.82
N PRO A 86 2.72 27.10 8.24
CA PRO A 86 2.77 26.62 6.87
C PRO A 86 1.97 25.32 6.72
N ASP A 87 1.28 25.17 5.59
CA ASP A 87 0.53 23.96 5.27
C ASP A 87 1.46 22.77 4.93
N TYR A 88 2.68 23.08 4.50
CA TYR A 88 3.66 22.08 4.05
C TYR A 88 5.01 22.28 4.73
N VAL A 89 5.64 21.15 5.02
CA VAL A 89 7.00 21.08 5.59
C VAL A 89 7.84 20.09 4.81
N VAL A 90 9.16 20.15 5.02
CA VAL A 90 10.09 19.17 4.45
C VAL A 90 10.35 18.06 5.45
N GLU A 91 10.39 16.84 4.95
CA GLU A 91 10.95 15.67 5.64
C GLU A 91 12.06 15.06 4.80
N LYS A 92 12.93 14.28 5.44
CA LYS A 92 13.89 13.40 4.76
C LYS A 92 13.35 11.98 4.74
N GLY A 93 13.78 11.19 3.76
CA GLY A 93 13.35 9.80 3.65
C GLY A 93 14.48 8.89 3.22
N LYS A 94 14.31 7.59 3.54
CA LYS A 94 15.20 6.52 3.08
C LYS A 94 14.35 5.29 2.76
N ALA A 95 14.70 4.60 1.67
CA ALA A 95 14.15 3.29 1.37
C ALA A 95 15.29 2.36 0.94
N TYR A 96 15.36 1.17 1.53
CA TYR A 96 16.38 0.18 1.20
C TYR A 96 15.87 -1.23 1.41
N GLY A 97 16.40 -2.16 0.63
CA GLY A 97 15.95 -3.54 0.71
C GLY A 97 16.61 -4.43 -0.32
N VAL A 98 16.10 -5.66 -0.35
CA VAL A 98 16.49 -6.71 -1.28
C VAL A 98 15.25 -7.33 -1.87
N ASP A 99 15.25 -7.48 -3.19
CA ASP A 99 14.22 -8.14 -3.97
C ASP A 99 14.78 -9.45 -4.56
N LEU A 100 14.02 -10.53 -4.43
CA LEU A 100 14.32 -11.84 -4.98
C LEU A 100 13.20 -12.22 -5.95
N THR A 101 13.56 -12.70 -7.13
CA THR A 101 12.61 -13.26 -8.10
C THR A 101 13.11 -14.61 -8.56
N LEU A 102 12.26 -15.63 -8.45
CA LEU A 102 12.48 -16.97 -8.96
C LEU A 102 11.44 -17.27 -10.03
N LYS A 103 11.92 -17.64 -11.22
CA LYS A 103 11.08 -18.12 -12.32
C LYS A 103 11.46 -19.57 -12.62
N TYR A 104 10.46 -20.45 -12.69
CA TYR A 104 10.60 -21.83 -13.15
C TYR A 104 9.61 -22.09 -14.28
N GLU A 105 10.10 -22.56 -15.42
CA GLU A 105 9.28 -22.75 -16.62
C GLU A 105 9.67 -24.06 -17.32
N VAL A 106 8.69 -24.95 -17.42
CA VAL A 106 8.73 -26.17 -18.21
C VAL A 106 7.42 -26.31 -19.01
N PRO A 107 7.30 -27.19 -20.00
CA PRO A 107 6.19 -27.19 -20.96
C PRO A 107 4.78 -27.13 -20.37
N ARG A 108 4.58 -27.58 -19.13
CA ARG A 108 3.24 -27.63 -18.51
C ARG A 108 3.15 -26.86 -17.18
N ILE A 109 4.26 -26.43 -16.65
CA ILE A 109 4.32 -25.78 -15.33
C ILE A 109 5.06 -24.47 -15.48
N TYR A 110 4.41 -23.41 -15.01
CA TYR A 110 5.02 -22.11 -14.82
C TYR A 110 4.90 -21.71 -13.36
N VAL A 111 6.03 -21.38 -12.73
CA VAL A 111 6.07 -20.85 -11.37
C VAL A 111 6.83 -19.55 -11.37
N TRP A 112 6.23 -18.52 -10.78
CA TRP A 112 6.85 -17.24 -10.55
C TRP A 112 6.71 -16.88 -9.07
N ALA A 113 7.82 -16.77 -8.39
CA ALA A 113 7.86 -16.38 -6.98
C ALA A 113 8.68 -15.11 -6.82
N THR A 114 8.16 -14.17 -6.06
CA THR A 114 8.89 -12.95 -5.67
C THR A 114 8.89 -12.81 -4.16
N TYR A 115 9.98 -12.32 -3.62
CA TYR A 115 10.08 -11.95 -2.21
C TYR A 115 10.87 -10.66 -2.08
N SER A 116 10.29 -9.69 -1.37
CA SER A 116 10.91 -8.42 -1.06
C SER A 116 11.05 -8.27 0.44
N HIS A 117 12.24 -7.88 0.88
CA HIS A 117 12.48 -7.45 2.24
C HIS A 117 13.04 -6.02 2.22
N GLY A 118 12.29 -5.06 2.80
CA GLY A 118 12.69 -3.67 2.71
C GLY A 118 12.15 -2.81 3.83
N TYR A 119 12.71 -1.61 3.91
CA TYR A 119 12.38 -0.58 4.88
C TYR A 119 12.14 0.74 4.16
N VAL A 120 11.08 1.43 4.58
CA VAL A 120 10.77 2.78 4.10
C VAL A 120 10.54 3.67 5.31
N LYS A 121 11.49 4.57 5.56
CA LYS A 121 11.51 5.44 6.72
C LYS A 121 11.49 6.91 6.33
N ARG A 122 11.01 7.74 7.23
CA ARG A 122 11.08 9.19 7.16
C ARG A 122 11.63 9.78 8.44
N ASN A 123 12.11 11.01 8.33
CA ASN A 123 12.58 11.82 9.43
C ASN A 123 12.05 13.24 9.26
N ASP A 124 11.27 13.71 10.25
CA ASP A 124 10.67 15.04 10.29
C ASP A 124 11.53 16.08 11.03
N GLY A 125 12.73 15.68 11.45
CA GLY A 125 13.64 16.50 12.27
C GLY A 125 13.57 16.17 13.76
N GLU A 126 12.46 15.61 14.25
CA GLU A 126 12.26 15.20 15.64
C GLU A 126 12.37 13.69 15.82
N GLN A 127 11.83 12.92 14.90
CA GLN A 127 11.83 11.46 14.98
C GLN A 127 12.03 10.80 13.62
N GLU A 128 12.65 9.62 13.62
CA GLU A 128 12.66 8.70 12.49
C GLU A 128 11.51 7.69 12.66
N TYR A 129 10.67 7.54 11.65
CA TYR A 129 9.51 6.68 11.70
C TYR A 129 9.26 5.94 10.37
N PRO A 130 8.68 4.71 10.39
CA PRO A 130 8.30 4.02 9.17
C PRO A 130 7.12 4.74 8.49
N THR A 131 7.10 4.74 7.17
CA THR A 131 5.95 5.26 6.42
C THR A 131 4.75 4.33 6.55
N ILE A 132 3.54 4.83 6.27
CA ILE A 132 2.32 4.01 6.27
C ILE A 132 2.34 2.87 5.26
N PHE A 133 3.23 2.89 4.27
CA PHE A 133 3.42 1.82 3.27
C PHE A 133 4.69 0.99 3.51
N ASP A 134 5.34 1.12 4.67
CA ASP A 134 6.49 0.31 5.04
C ASP A 134 6.08 -1.15 5.24
N ARG A 135 6.06 -1.91 4.15
CA ARG A 135 5.79 -3.35 4.16
C ARG A 135 7.11 -4.10 4.16
N ARG A 136 7.53 -4.55 5.34
CA ARG A 136 8.85 -5.19 5.55
C ARG A 136 9.04 -6.46 4.75
N HIS A 137 8.02 -7.30 4.71
CA HIS A 137 8.01 -8.56 3.98
C HIS A 137 6.86 -8.54 2.98
N ASN A 138 7.17 -8.81 1.74
CA ASN A 138 6.18 -8.97 0.68
C ASN A 138 6.57 -10.19 -0.16
N ALA A 139 5.68 -11.17 -0.26
CA ALA A 139 5.90 -12.35 -1.07
C ALA A 139 4.71 -12.59 -1.99
N ASN A 140 5.00 -12.98 -3.23
CA ASN A 140 4.00 -13.39 -4.20
C ASN A 140 4.42 -14.70 -4.83
N LEU A 141 3.48 -15.59 -4.99
CA LEU A 141 3.65 -16.86 -5.69
C LEU A 141 2.54 -17.00 -6.72
N LEU A 142 2.92 -17.23 -7.96
CA LEU A 142 2.03 -17.63 -9.04
C LEU A 142 2.44 -19.00 -9.53
N VAL A 143 1.51 -19.94 -9.57
CA VAL A 143 1.69 -21.25 -10.16
C VAL A 143 0.63 -21.46 -11.21
N THR A 144 1.04 -21.78 -12.42
CA THR A 144 0.13 -22.15 -13.52
C THR A 144 0.48 -23.55 -13.99
N TYR A 145 -0.52 -24.38 -14.15
CA TYR A 145 -0.37 -25.76 -14.56
C TYR A 145 -1.35 -26.12 -15.69
N ASP A 146 -0.83 -26.59 -16.82
CA ASP A 146 -1.62 -27.12 -17.91
C ASP A 146 -1.97 -28.57 -17.62
N LEU A 147 -3.25 -28.83 -17.34
CA LEU A 147 -3.77 -30.14 -16.92
C LEU A 147 -3.70 -31.17 -18.03
N ASP A 148 -3.77 -30.72 -19.29
CA ASP A 148 -3.72 -31.59 -20.48
C ASP A 148 -2.57 -31.18 -21.42
N LYS A 149 -2.14 -32.11 -22.27
CA LYS A 149 -1.04 -31.88 -23.25
C LYS A 149 -1.34 -30.78 -24.27
N ASN A 150 -2.60 -30.50 -24.53
CA ASN A 150 -3.03 -29.52 -25.51
C ASN A 150 -3.27 -28.14 -24.89
N ALA A 151 -2.97 -27.96 -23.59
CA ALA A 151 -3.21 -26.74 -22.83
C ALA A 151 -4.65 -26.19 -22.96
N THR A 152 -5.63 -27.13 -23.07
CA THR A 152 -7.05 -26.77 -23.13
C THR A 152 -7.64 -26.56 -21.74
N TRP A 153 -7.05 -27.19 -20.71
CA TRP A 153 -7.36 -26.95 -19.32
C TRP A 153 -6.12 -26.39 -18.61
N GLN A 154 -6.29 -25.28 -17.92
CA GLN A 154 -5.24 -24.63 -17.16
C GLN A 154 -5.75 -24.31 -15.75
N ALA A 155 -5.01 -24.70 -14.73
CA ALA A 155 -5.22 -24.31 -13.35
C ALA A 155 -4.19 -23.25 -12.95
N SER A 156 -4.61 -22.23 -12.21
CA SER A 156 -3.72 -21.22 -11.66
C SER A 156 -3.99 -21.01 -10.18
N LEU A 157 -2.91 -20.86 -9.42
CA LEU A 157 -2.92 -20.46 -8.02
C LEU A 157 -2.09 -19.20 -7.86
N ARG A 158 -2.61 -18.21 -7.15
CA ARG A 158 -1.90 -17.00 -6.79
C ARG A 158 -1.96 -16.78 -5.30
N TRP A 159 -0.82 -16.75 -4.65
CA TRP A 159 -0.72 -16.46 -3.24
C TRP A 159 0.07 -15.19 -2.99
N ASN A 160 -0.45 -14.33 -2.12
CA ASN A 160 0.16 -13.09 -1.74
C ASN A 160 0.32 -13.05 -0.22
N LEU A 161 1.48 -12.60 0.26
CA LEU A 161 1.78 -12.35 1.66
C LEU A 161 2.35 -10.95 1.80
N GLY A 162 1.92 -10.22 2.82
CA GLY A 162 2.53 -8.94 3.18
C GLY A 162 2.53 -8.74 4.68
N SER A 163 3.64 -8.25 5.23
CA SER A 163 3.65 -7.79 6.62
C SER A 163 2.69 -6.62 6.80
N GLY A 164 2.15 -6.47 8.00
CA GLY A 164 1.19 -5.43 8.31
C GLY A 164 1.74 -4.02 8.08
N PHE A 165 0.90 -3.14 7.60
CA PHE A 165 1.22 -1.73 7.45
C PHE A 165 1.35 -1.03 8.80
N PRO A 166 2.28 -0.08 8.94
CA PRO A 166 2.38 0.76 10.12
C PRO A 166 1.19 1.70 10.25
N PHE A 167 0.84 2.01 11.47
CA PHE A 167 -0.16 3.04 11.80
C PHE A 167 0.19 3.73 13.12
N THR A 168 -0.25 4.98 13.28
CA THR A 168 -0.11 5.70 14.55
C THR A 168 -1.21 5.25 15.51
N LYS A 169 -0.82 4.80 16.71
CA LYS A 169 -1.77 4.35 17.73
C LYS A 169 -2.61 5.51 18.24
N THR A 170 -3.87 5.24 18.60
CA THR A 170 -4.73 6.18 19.30
C THR A 170 -4.41 6.14 20.79
N LYS A 171 -4.22 7.29 21.43
CA LYS A 171 -4.07 7.45 22.88
C LYS A 171 -5.41 7.73 23.56
N GLY A 172 -6.31 8.40 22.85
CA GLY A 172 -7.60 8.79 23.43
C GLY A 172 -8.42 9.62 22.44
N PHE A 173 -9.51 10.13 22.93
CA PHE A 173 -10.43 11.00 22.21
C PHE A 173 -10.74 12.23 23.05
N TYR A 174 -11.08 13.33 22.39
CA TYR A 174 -11.52 14.56 23.03
C TYR A 174 -12.69 15.15 22.28
N ASN A 175 -13.56 15.86 22.99
CA ASN A 175 -14.61 16.67 22.39
C ASN A 175 -14.06 17.99 21.92
N HIS A 176 -14.25 18.31 20.66
CA HIS A 176 -13.98 19.64 20.13
C HIS A 176 -15.19 20.55 20.43
N GLN A 177 -15.09 21.27 21.54
CA GLN A 177 -16.11 22.26 21.91
C GLN A 177 -15.85 23.56 21.14
N THR A 178 -16.82 23.98 20.33
CA THR A 178 -16.80 25.33 19.74
C THR A 178 -17.44 26.29 20.72
N PHE A 179 -16.74 27.34 21.12
CA PHE A 179 -17.28 28.39 21.98
C PHE A 179 -18.48 29.15 21.36
N LEU A 180 -18.69 29.02 20.05
CA LEU A 180 -19.78 29.65 19.32
C LEU A 180 -21.15 29.01 19.60
N ASP A 181 -21.19 27.73 19.98
CA ASP A 181 -22.45 26.99 20.16
C ASP A 181 -22.90 26.95 21.63
N GLY A 182 -22.17 27.61 22.54
CA GLY A 182 -22.44 27.61 23.97
C GLY A 182 -22.18 26.25 24.63
N ALA A 183 -22.41 26.15 25.93
CA ALA A 183 -22.30 24.91 26.69
C ALA A 183 -23.58 24.07 26.50
N SER A 184 -23.78 23.48 25.34
CA SER A 184 -24.85 22.52 25.10
C SER A 184 -24.52 21.20 25.79
N THR A 185 -25.42 20.68 26.60
CA THR A 185 -25.24 19.44 27.33
C THR A 185 -25.34 18.18 26.46
N ASP A 186 -25.83 18.32 25.21
CA ASP A 186 -26.06 17.20 24.29
C ASP A 186 -24.94 17.00 23.26
N PHE A 187 -23.80 17.62 23.47
CA PHE A 187 -22.69 17.67 22.54
C PHE A 187 -22.15 16.27 22.15
N LEU A 188 -22.15 15.33 23.08
CA LEU A 188 -21.67 13.95 22.87
C LEU A 188 -22.63 13.10 22.02
N THR A 189 -23.93 13.40 22.11
CA THR A 189 -24.96 12.59 21.43
C THR A 189 -25.41 13.17 20.10
N ASN A 190 -25.36 14.48 19.95
CA ASN A 190 -25.92 15.16 18.80
C ASN A 190 -24.88 15.61 17.75
N ASN A 191 -23.58 15.51 18.05
CA ASN A 191 -22.54 15.97 17.13
C ASN A 191 -21.32 15.05 17.14
N PRO A 192 -21.45 13.79 16.65
CA PRO A 192 -20.36 12.82 16.61
C PRO A 192 -19.16 13.30 15.75
N ASP A 193 -19.37 14.26 14.85
CA ASP A 193 -18.32 14.80 13.99
C ASP A 193 -17.33 15.73 14.73
N ASN A 194 -17.62 16.06 15.98
CA ASN A 194 -16.76 16.91 16.82
C ASN A 194 -15.79 16.13 17.72
N ILE A 195 -15.70 14.80 17.56
CA ILE A 195 -14.74 14.00 18.33
C ILE A 195 -13.38 14.04 17.67
N GLY A 196 -12.42 14.64 18.35
CA GLY A 196 -11.01 14.61 17.94
C GLY A 196 -10.30 13.37 18.45
N ILE A 197 -9.29 12.93 17.71
CA ILE A 197 -8.46 11.76 18.09
C ILE A 197 -7.12 12.26 18.59
N ILE A 198 -6.72 11.80 19.79
CA ILE A 198 -5.38 12.01 20.33
C ILE A 198 -4.51 10.85 19.87
N TYR A 199 -3.53 11.15 19.04
CA TYR A 199 -2.56 10.17 18.55
C TYR A 199 -1.38 10.00 19.49
N SER A 200 -0.74 8.84 19.40
CA SER A 200 0.54 8.58 20.04
C SER A 200 1.63 9.49 19.46
N ASP A 201 2.56 9.92 20.30
CA ASP A 201 3.73 10.72 19.90
C ASP A 201 4.67 9.92 18.98
N VAL A 202 4.65 8.59 19.09
CA VAL A 202 5.41 7.70 18.21
C VAL A 202 4.63 7.48 16.91
N ARG A 203 5.06 8.17 15.85
CA ARG A 203 4.46 8.05 14.51
C ARG A 203 4.60 6.64 13.97
N ASN A 204 3.49 6.09 13.49
CA ASN A 204 3.43 4.77 12.85
C ASN A 204 4.07 3.64 13.69
N GLY A 205 4.03 3.77 15.04
CA GLY A 205 4.60 2.81 15.97
C GLY A 205 3.79 1.52 16.17
N GLY A 206 2.57 1.44 15.62
CA GLY A 206 1.76 0.22 15.56
C GLY A 206 1.93 -0.47 14.20
N ARG A 207 1.61 -1.76 14.14
CA ARG A 207 1.51 -2.52 12.88
C ARG A 207 0.24 -3.33 12.84
N LEU A 208 -0.40 -3.33 11.67
CA LEU A 208 -1.51 -4.22 11.38
C LEU A 208 -1.03 -5.68 11.33
N PRO A 209 -1.93 -6.65 11.49
CA PRO A 209 -1.63 -8.06 11.24
C PRO A 209 -1.14 -8.31 9.81
N TYR A 210 -0.45 -9.44 9.61
CA TYR A 210 -0.06 -9.87 8.29
C TYR A 210 -1.26 -10.07 7.38
N TYR A 211 -1.15 -9.53 6.18
CA TYR A 211 -2.04 -9.79 5.06
C TYR A 211 -1.59 -11.06 4.34
N HIS A 212 -2.51 -11.97 4.02
CA HIS A 212 -2.26 -12.99 2.99
C HIS A 212 -3.56 -13.44 2.34
N ARG A 213 -3.48 -13.82 1.09
CA ARG A 213 -4.62 -14.21 0.27
C ARG A 213 -4.21 -15.27 -0.74
N LEU A 214 -5.05 -16.27 -0.92
CA LEU A 214 -4.97 -17.25 -1.98
C LEU A 214 -6.12 -17.03 -2.96
N ASP A 215 -5.77 -16.87 -4.22
CA ASP A 215 -6.72 -16.87 -5.33
C ASP A 215 -6.48 -18.12 -6.18
N ALA A 216 -7.53 -18.75 -6.68
CA ALA A 216 -7.45 -19.93 -7.52
C ALA A 216 -8.33 -19.76 -8.75
N SER A 217 -7.92 -20.30 -9.88
CA SER A 217 -8.72 -20.30 -11.09
C SER A 217 -8.50 -21.54 -11.94
N VAL A 218 -9.53 -21.90 -12.72
CA VAL A 218 -9.46 -22.92 -13.74
C VAL A 218 -10.02 -22.35 -15.03
N THR A 219 -9.24 -22.45 -16.09
CA THR A 219 -9.59 -21.98 -17.43
C THR A 219 -9.78 -23.16 -18.36
N LYS A 220 -10.88 -23.19 -19.12
CA LYS A 220 -11.12 -24.13 -20.22
C LYS A 220 -11.18 -23.40 -21.54
N LYS A 221 -10.37 -23.86 -22.52
CA LYS A 221 -10.34 -23.33 -23.89
C LYS A 221 -11.01 -24.33 -24.84
N PHE A 222 -11.99 -23.86 -25.62
CA PHE A 222 -12.65 -24.58 -26.69
C PHE A 222 -12.22 -23.94 -28.01
N LYS A 223 -11.65 -24.75 -28.92
CA LYS A 223 -11.34 -24.31 -30.29
C LYS A 223 -12.39 -24.84 -31.24
N PHE A 224 -13.12 -23.95 -31.91
CA PHE A 224 -14.15 -24.31 -32.89
C PHE A 224 -13.57 -24.30 -34.32
N SER A 225 -12.66 -23.34 -34.58
CA SER A 225 -11.94 -23.25 -35.85
C SER A 225 -10.53 -22.67 -35.66
N LYS A 226 -9.85 -22.34 -36.77
CA LYS A 226 -8.53 -21.66 -36.70
C LYS A 226 -8.63 -20.28 -36.07
N HIS A 227 -9.78 -19.60 -36.20
CA HIS A 227 -9.97 -18.21 -35.78
C HIS A 227 -11.08 -18.04 -34.72
N THR A 228 -11.84 -19.09 -34.44
CA THR A 228 -12.98 -19.02 -33.51
C THR A 228 -12.79 -19.94 -32.33
N GLY A 229 -12.99 -19.45 -31.13
CA GLY A 229 -12.94 -20.24 -29.92
C GLY A 229 -13.62 -19.56 -28.75
N LEU A 230 -13.82 -20.33 -27.69
CA LEU A 230 -14.41 -19.90 -26.42
C LEU A 230 -13.46 -20.25 -25.29
N GLU A 231 -13.19 -19.28 -24.43
CA GLU A 231 -12.48 -19.49 -23.18
C GLU A 231 -13.42 -19.22 -22.01
N ILE A 232 -13.54 -20.21 -21.11
CA ILE A 232 -14.33 -20.08 -19.87
C ILE A 232 -13.33 -20.13 -18.72
N ASN A 233 -13.41 -19.14 -17.83
CA ASN A 233 -12.61 -19.07 -16.62
C ASN A 233 -13.53 -19.04 -15.40
N ALA A 234 -13.36 -19.99 -14.50
CA ALA A 234 -13.95 -20.02 -13.18
C ALA A 234 -12.86 -19.70 -12.16
N SER A 235 -13.09 -18.72 -11.29
CA SER A 235 -12.10 -18.29 -10.32
C SER A 235 -12.71 -18.00 -8.95
N VAL A 236 -11.88 -18.05 -7.95
CA VAL A 236 -12.22 -17.64 -6.58
C VAL A 236 -11.11 -16.77 -6.02
N THR A 237 -11.49 -15.59 -5.57
CA THR A 237 -10.63 -14.68 -4.82
C THR A 237 -10.76 -14.97 -3.34
N ASN A 238 -9.66 -14.91 -2.60
CA ASN A 238 -9.61 -15.21 -1.16
C ASN A 238 -10.19 -16.60 -0.83
N ALA A 239 -9.65 -17.65 -1.47
CA ALA A 239 -10.20 -19.01 -1.45
C ALA A 239 -10.34 -19.63 -0.05
N TYR A 240 -9.60 -19.16 0.94
CA TYR A 240 -9.73 -19.61 2.34
C TYR A 240 -10.43 -18.58 3.25
N ASP A 241 -11.11 -17.58 2.65
CA ASP A 241 -11.98 -16.60 3.33
C ASP A 241 -11.29 -15.89 4.52
N ARG A 242 -10.02 -15.52 4.36
CA ARG A 242 -9.31 -14.81 5.43
C ARG A 242 -9.83 -13.38 5.57
N PRO A 243 -10.22 -12.95 6.79
CA PRO A 243 -10.55 -11.56 7.06
C PRO A 243 -9.26 -10.72 7.12
N ASN A 244 -8.87 -10.14 5.98
CA ASN A 244 -7.74 -9.23 5.89
C ASN A 244 -8.18 -7.81 6.23
N ILE A 245 -7.52 -7.16 7.18
CA ILE A 245 -7.87 -5.80 7.59
C ILE A 245 -7.61 -4.84 6.43
N PHE A 246 -8.60 -3.97 6.15
CA PHE A 246 -8.47 -2.83 5.28
C PHE A 246 -8.11 -1.57 6.08
N TYR A 247 -8.92 -1.24 7.09
CA TYR A 247 -8.64 -0.16 8.03
C TYR A 247 -9.41 -0.35 9.34
N PHE A 248 -9.08 0.44 10.36
CA PHE A 248 -9.86 0.58 11.59
C PHE A 248 -10.63 1.90 11.57
N ASP A 249 -11.95 1.81 11.71
CA ASP A 249 -12.77 2.94 12.12
C ASP A 249 -12.52 3.19 13.61
N ARG A 250 -11.75 4.22 13.90
CA ARG A 250 -11.26 4.49 15.26
C ARG A 250 -12.35 5.00 16.18
N LEU A 251 -13.31 5.75 15.63
CA LEU A 251 -14.41 6.33 16.39
C LEU A 251 -15.42 5.28 16.82
N ASN A 252 -15.75 4.39 15.88
CA ASN A 252 -16.73 3.34 16.13
C ASN A 252 -16.09 2.04 16.64
N TYR A 253 -14.77 2.01 16.87
CA TYR A 253 -14.01 0.81 17.25
C TYR A 253 -14.28 -0.38 16.33
N LYS A 254 -14.52 -0.09 15.05
CA LYS A 254 -14.92 -1.10 14.08
C LYS A 254 -13.76 -1.46 13.16
N ARG A 255 -13.48 -2.75 13.05
CA ARG A 255 -12.60 -3.30 12.04
C ARG A 255 -13.34 -3.38 10.72
N VAL A 256 -12.74 -2.89 9.64
CA VAL A 256 -13.23 -3.04 8.27
C VAL A 256 -12.27 -3.94 7.53
N ASP A 257 -12.79 -5.06 7.04
CA ASP A 257 -12.03 -6.05 6.31
C ASP A 257 -12.14 -5.85 4.79
N GLN A 258 -11.17 -6.38 4.06
CA GLN A 258 -11.18 -6.46 2.60
C GLN A 258 -12.18 -7.51 2.14
N LEU A 259 -12.19 -7.76 0.83
CA LEU A 259 -13.12 -8.72 0.20
C LEU A 259 -13.06 -10.11 0.85
N PRO A 260 -14.21 -10.69 1.23
CA PRO A 260 -14.32 -12.08 1.64
C PRO A 260 -14.06 -13.02 0.45
N ILE A 261 -14.34 -14.30 0.62
CA ILE A 261 -14.35 -15.24 -0.50
C ILE A 261 -15.31 -14.75 -1.60
N LEU A 262 -14.80 -14.63 -2.81
CA LEU A 262 -15.57 -14.11 -3.95
C LEU A 262 -15.36 -15.01 -5.17
N PRO A 263 -16.31 -15.89 -5.50
CA PRO A 263 -16.28 -16.65 -6.74
C PRO A 263 -16.67 -15.76 -7.93
N SER A 264 -16.09 -16.04 -9.10
CA SER A 264 -16.42 -15.37 -10.34
C SER A 264 -16.34 -16.33 -11.53
N LEU A 265 -17.13 -16.05 -12.55
CA LEU A 265 -17.15 -16.78 -13.80
C LEU A 265 -17.07 -15.79 -14.97
N SER A 266 -16.20 -16.06 -15.92
CA SER A 266 -16.09 -15.26 -17.13
C SER A 266 -16.02 -16.14 -18.38
N ALA A 267 -16.53 -15.61 -19.50
CA ALA A 267 -16.46 -16.23 -20.80
C ALA A 267 -15.94 -15.21 -21.81
N LYS A 268 -14.98 -15.63 -22.65
CA LYS A 268 -14.39 -14.83 -23.71
C LYS A 268 -14.53 -15.59 -25.04
N LEU A 269 -15.32 -15.03 -25.94
CA LEU A 269 -15.44 -15.48 -27.31
C LEU A 269 -14.46 -14.69 -28.19
N TYR A 270 -13.73 -15.37 -29.05
CA TYR A 270 -12.87 -14.76 -30.07
C TYR A 270 -13.20 -15.34 -31.45
N PHE A 271 -13.13 -14.51 -32.48
CA PHE A 271 -13.49 -14.81 -33.87
C PHE A 271 -12.62 -14.00 -34.83
#